data_e2b3db45bcf244be88f7d8734ca2cfab
#
_entry.id   e2b3db45bcf244be88f7d8734ca2cfab
#
_cell.length_a   1.000
_cell.length_b   1.000
_cell.length_c   1.000
_cell.angle_alpha   90.00
_cell.angle_beta   90.00
_cell.angle_gamma   90.00
#
_symmetry.space_group_name_H-M   'P 1'
#
loop_
_entity.id
_entity.type
_entity.pdbx_description
1 polymer ?
#
loop_
_entity_poly.entity_id
_entity_poly.type
_entity_poly.pdbx_seq_one_letter_code
_entity_poly.pdbx_strand_id
1 'polypeptide(L)'
;MKTPEQILEATIHIGEHKVTKTFLAKSILGFIGGAMISLGYLLYVRITASGLETFGAFSSIVGACAFPIGLIIILMAGGELITGNMMAVSAALLAKKIKFSELAKNWLIITLFNVIGAVFVAFVFGHFLGLTSAGIFKEEVIEVAHAKIAASPLQALVSGIGCNWFVGLALWLCYGANDAAGKFLGTWFPVMTFVALGFQHSVANAFVIPAAIFEGGATWLDFATNFIFVYSGNIIGGAIFVSFLYFKVYYHPQKSKTQ
;
A
#
# COMPACT_ATOMS: atom_id res chain seq x y z
N MET A 1 3.53 -3.81 24.05
CA MET A 1 3.82 -2.92 22.91
C MET A 1 5.20 -2.30 23.10
N LYS A 2 6.00 -2.16 22.06
CA LYS A 2 7.30 -1.47 22.11
C LYS A 2 7.14 0.02 22.29
N THR A 3 8.19 0.71 22.81
CA THR A 3 8.22 2.19 22.82
C THR A 3 8.45 2.75 21.42
N PRO A 4 8.13 4.02 21.14
CA PRO A 4 8.38 4.64 19.84
C PRO A 4 9.85 4.53 19.35
N GLU A 5 10.83 4.64 20.25
CA GLU A 5 12.25 4.48 19.96
C GLU A 5 12.55 3.04 19.51
N GLN A 6 12.01 2.04 20.21
CA GLN A 6 12.14 0.63 19.86
C GLN A 6 11.46 0.27 18.55
N ILE A 7 10.34 0.95 18.22
CA ILE A 7 9.65 0.78 16.95
C ILE A 7 10.52 1.34 15.82
N LEU A 8 11.11 2.51 16.02
CA LEU A 8 12.03 3.09 15.04
C LEU A 8 13.24 2.19 14.80
N GLU A 9 13.86 1.67 15.85
CA GLU A 9 14.99 0.74 15.73
C GLU A 9 14.60 -0.53 14.94
N ALA A 10 13.45 -1.12 15.26
CA ALA A 10 12.92 -2.26 14.51
C ALA A 10 12.65 -1.90 13.04
N THR A 11 12.11 -0.71 12.76
CA THR A 11 11.84 -0.22 11.41
C THR A 11 13.13 -0.05 10.61
N ILE A 12 14.18 0.51 11.20
CA ILE A 12 15.51 0.66 10.59
C ILE A 12 16.09 -0.70 10.24
N HIS A 13 16.07 -1.66 11.18
CA HIS A 13 16.56 -3.02 10.93
C HIS A 13 15.80 -3.74 9.82
N ILE A 14 14.45 -3.63 9.82
CA ILE A 14 13.62 -4.20 8.76
C ILE A 14 13.97 -3.56 7.41
N GLY A 15 14.13 -2.25 7.34
CA GLY A 15 14.51 -1.53 6.13
C GLY A 15 15.86 -1.97 5.57
N GLU A 16 16.86 -2.13 6.44
CA GLU A 16 18.18 -2.67 6.09
C GLU A 16 18.06 -4.10 5.51
N HIS A 17 17.31 -4.98 6.16
CA HIS A 17 17.13 -6.35 5.69
C HIS A 17 16.37 -6.44 4.35
N LYS A 18 15.46 -5.51 4.06
CA LYS A 18 14.71 -5.49 2.80
C LYS A 18 15.61 -5.27 1.59
N VAL A 19 16.67 -4.47 1.69
CA VAL A 19 17.57 -4.21 0.57
C VAL A 19 18.56 -5.36 0.31
N THR A 20 18.84 -6.20 1.30
CA THR A 20 19.78 -7.34 1.17
C THR A 20 19.17 -8.55 0.47
N LYS A 21 17.84 -8.64 0.35
CA LYS A 21 17.19 -9.76 -0.35
C LYS A 21 17.67 -9.86 -1.80
N THR A 22 17.77 -11.10 -2.31
CA THR A 22 18.12 -11.38 -3.71
C THR A 22 17.09 -10.77 -4.67
N PHE A 23 17.46 -10.59 -5.93
CA PHE A 23 16.53 -10.12 -6.97
C PHE A 23 15.30 -11.04 -7.06
N LEU A 24 15.51 -12.36 -7.10
CA LEU A 24 14.43 -13.34 -7.17
C LEU A 24 13.46 -13.23 -5.98
N ALA A 25 14.00 -13.12 -4.75
CA ALA A 25 13.16 -12.95 -3.57
C ALA A 25 12.34 -11.66 -3.60
N LYS A 26 12.96 -10.53 -4.02
CA LYS A 26 12.25 -9.25 -4.20
C LYS A 26 11.16 -9.36 -5.25
N SER A 27 11.41 -10.05 -6.36
CA SER A 27 10.45 -10.22 -7.45
C SER A 27 9.24 -11.03 -7.01
N ILE A 28 9.46 -12.18 -6.38
CA ILE A 28 8.37 -13.04 -5.88
C ILE A 28 7.56 -12.32 -4.80
N LEU A 29 8.23 -11.77 -3.78
CA LEU A 29 7.55 -11.11 -2.67
C LEU A 29 6.87 -9.80 -3.12
N GLY A 30 7.43 -9.10 -4.10
CA GLY A 30 6.81 -7.94 -4.72
C GLY A 30 5.54 -8.33 -5.49
N PHE A 31 5.59 -9.39 -6.31
CA PHE A 31 4.40 -9.92 -6.99
C PHE A 31 3.30 -10.28 -5.98
N ILE A 32 3.65 -11.02 -4.92
CA ILE A 32 2.70 -11.37 -3.85
C ILE A 32 2.13 -10.11 -3.20
N GLY A 33 2.97 -9.10 -2.90
CA GLY A 33 2.52 -7.84 -2.31
C GLY A 33 1.48 -7.13 -3.17
N GLY A 34 1.74 -6.99 -4.47
CA GLY A 34 0.79 -6.40 -5.42
C GLY A 34 -0.50 -7.22 -5.54
N ALA A 35 -0.38 -8.53 -5.66
CA ALA A 35 -1.53 -9.42 -5.78
C ALA A 35 -2.42 -9.40 -4.51
N MET A 36 -1.84 -9.42 -3.31
CA MET A 36 -2.62 -9.41 -2.06
C MET A 36 -3.38 -8.10 -1.85
N ILE A 37 -2.77 -6.95 -2.12
CA ILE A 37 -3.47 -5.65 -2.09
C ILE A 37 -4.63 -5.66 -3.07
N SER A 38 -4.41 -6.19 -4.26
CA SER A 38 -5.43 -6.25 -5.31
C SER A 38 -6.59 -7.19 -4.98
N LEU A 39 -6.32 -8.35 -4.37
CA LEU A 39 -7.38 -9.23 -3.87
C LEU A 39 -8.19 -8.57 -2.75
N GLY A 40 -7.53 -7.79 -1.87
CA GLY A 40 -8.23 -6.96 -0.90
C GLY A 40 -9.13 -5.91 -1.56
N TYR A 41 -8.69 -5.30 -2.67
CA TYR A 41 -9.50 -4.35 -3.40
C TYR A 41 -10.62 -5.02 -4.20
N LEU A 42 -10.36 -6.17 -4.80
CA LEU A 42 -11.39 -6.96 -5.44
C LEU A 42 -12.51 -7.33 -4.46
N LEU A 43 -12.15 -7.71 -3.23
CA LEU A 43 -13.11 -7.94 -2.16
C LEU A 43 -13.91 -6.68 -1.83
N TYR A 44 -13.26 -5.51 -1.73
CA TYR A 44 -13.93 -4.22 -1.57
C TYR A 44 -14.98 -4.01 -2.66
N VAL A 45 -14.61 -4.10 -3.94
CA VAL A 45 -15.52 -3.91 -5.08
C VAL A 45 -16.70 -4.89 -5.02
N ARG A 46 -16.46 -6.14 -4.67
CA ARG A 46 -17.53 -7.16 -4.56
C ARG A 46 -18.51 -6.86 -3.44
N ILE A 47 -18.04 -6.35 -2.31
CA ILE A 47 -18.89 -5.99 -1.16
C ILE A 47 -19.68 -4.72 -1.47
N THR A 48 -19.04 -3.68 -2.00
CA THR A 48 -19.70 -2.40 -2.29
C THR A 48 -20.79 -2.58 -3.33
N ALA A 49 -20.49 -3.21 -4.46
CA ALA A 49 -21.46 -3.48 -5.50
C ALA A 49 -22.67 -4.29 -4.99
N SER A 50 -22.44 -5.37 -4.24
CA SER A 50 -23.52 -6.24 -3.74
C SER A 50 -24.36 -5.58 -2.66
N GLY A 51 -23.79 -4.64 -1.91
CA GLY A 51 -24.47 -3.97 -0.79
C GLY A 51 -25.18 -2.67 -1.17
N LEU A 52 -24.92 -2.12 -2.36
CA LEU A 52 -25.35 -0.76 -2.70
C LEU A 52 -26.86 -0.57 -2.66
N GLU A 53 -27.63 -1.51 -3.23
CA GLU A 53 -29.09 -1.45 -3.25
C GLU A 53 -29.71 -1.60 -1.86
N THR A 54 -29.10 -2.41 -0.98
CA THR A 54 -29.68 -2.75 0.32
C THR A 54 -29.23 -1.77 1.42
N PHE A 55 -27.98 -1.36 1.40
CA PHE A 55 -27.31 -0.60 2.47
C PHE A 55 -26.83 0.78 2.03
N GLY A 56 -26.98 1.16 0.76
CA GLY A 56 -26.50 2.43 0.22
C GLY A 56 -25.02 2.69 0.56
N ALA A 57 -24.70 3.92 0.96
CA ALA A 57 -23.35 4.33 1.30
C ALA A 57 -22.67 3.50 2.43
N PHE A 58 -23.44 2.77 3.26
CA PHE A 58 -22.88 1.91 4.31
C PHE A 58 -22.09 0.73 3.74
N SER A 59 -22.42 0.27 2.52
CA SER A 59 -21.67 -0.77 1.82
C SER A 59 -20.20 -0.42 1.62
N SER A 60 -19.90 0.87 1.36
CA SER A 60 -18.51 1.35 1.22
C SER A 60 -17.73 1.27 2.53
N ILE A 61 -18.39 1.47 3.67
CA ILE A 61 -17.75 1.32 4.99
C ILE A 61 -17.43 -0.16 5.23
N VAL A 62 -18.36 -1.08 4.91
CA VAL A 62 -18.13 -2.52 5.05
C VAL A 62 -16.99 -2.97 4.13
N GLY A 63 -16.96 -2.49 2.88
CA GLY A 63 -15.86 -2.73 1.95
C GLY A 63 -14.53 -2.22 2.50
N ALA A 64 -14.50 -1.01 3.07
CA ALA A 64 -13.31 -0.44 3.69
C ALA A 64 -12.83 -1.27 4.90
N CYS A 65 -13.73 -1.88 5.66
CA CYS A 65 -13.38 -2.81 6.73
C CYS A 65 -12.76 -4.12 6.22
N ALA A 66 -13.12 -4.58 5.03
CA ALA A 66 -12.64 -5.82 4.45
C ALA A 66 -11.29 -5.66 3.71
N PHE A 67 -11.05 -4.51 3.09
CA PHE A 67 -9.85 -4.23 2.30
C PHE A 67 -8.51 -4.52 3.02
N PRO A 68 -8.34 -4.23 4.34
CA PRO A 68 -7.08 -4.42 5.05
C PRO A 68 -6.51 -5.83 5.02
N ILE A 69 -7.31 -6.84 4.68
CA ILE A 69 -6.87 -8.25 4.59
C ILE A 69 -5.63 -8.39 3.70
N GLY A 70 -5.54 -7.58 2.63
CA GLY A 70 -4.40 -7.60 1.74
C GLY A 70 -3.09 -7.24 2.44
N LEU A 71 -3.06 -6.14 3.20
CA LEU A 71 -1.85 -5.73 3.93
C LEU A 71 -1.58 -6.64 5.14
N ILE A 72 -2.61 -7.13 5.81
CA ILE A 72 -2.48 -8.08 6.92
C ILE A 72 -1.75 -9.35 6.45
N ILE A 73 -2.16 -9.92 5.32
CA ILE A 73 -1.49 -11.10 4.74
C ILE A 73 -0.04 -10.79 4.41
N ILE A 74 0.24 -9.65 3.78
CA ILE A 74 1.61 -9.23 3.43
C ILE A 74 2.50 -9.17 4.67
N LEU A 75 2.01 -8.58 5.75
CA LEU A 75 2.81 -8.38 6.97
C LEU A 75 2.95 -9.64 7.82
N MET A 76 1.96 -10.52 7.82
CA MET A 76 1.93 -11.70 8.69
C MET A 76 2.40 -12.98 7.99
N ALA A 77 2.06 -13.16 6.71
CA ALA A 77 2.45 -14.34 5.93
C ALA A 77 3.71 -14.10 5.05
N GLY A 78 4.05 -12.84 4.81
CA GLY A 78 5.22 -12.45 4.02
C GLY A 78 4.85 -11.88 2.65
N GLY A 79 5.46 -10.76 2.33
CA GLY A 79 5.32 -10.03 1.07
C GLY A 79 6.13 -8.74 1.11
N GLU A 80 6.30 -8.10 -0.04
CA GLU A 80 6.96 -6.80 -0.15
C GLU A 80 6.03 -5.80 -0.84
N LEU A 81 5.68 -4.74 -0.14
CA LEU A 81 4.82 -3.68 -0.63
C LEU A 81 5.61 -2.37 -0.71
N ILE A 82 5.61 -1.72 -1.87
CA ILE A 82 6.39 -0.51 -2.09
C ILE A 82 6.04 0.62 -1.12
N THR A 83 4.76 0.82 -0.82
CA THR A 83 4.33 1.87 0.11
C THR A 83 4.85 1.64 1.54
N GLY A 84 4.93 0.39 1.98
CA GLY A 84 5.62 0.03 3.23
C GLY A 84 7.14 0.23 3.15
N ASN A 85 7.74 -0.04 1.99
CA ASN A 85 9.17 0.15 1.77
C ASN A 85 9.54 1.64 1.70
N MET A 86 8.64 2.50 1.21
CA MET A 86 8.82 3.97 1.28
C MET A 86 9.02 4.46 2.72
N MET A 87 8.43 3.81 3.71
CA MET A 87 8.66 4.10 5.11
C MET A 87 9.92 3.38 5.66
N ALA A 88 9.95 2.06 5.61
CA ALA A 88 10.97 1.27 6.31
C ALA A 88 12.38 1.43 5.70
N VAL A 89 12.50 1.44 4.36
CA VAL A 89 13.80 1.58 3.70
C VAL A 89 14.33 3.02 3.82
N SER A 90 13.42 4.02 3.86
CA SER A 90 13.81 5.40 4.13
C SER A 90 14.36 5.59 5.54
N ALA A 91 13.79 4.91 6.54
CA ALA A 91 14.34 4.94 7.91
C ALA A 91 15.76 4.37 7.98
N ALA A 92 16.03 3.28 7.25
CA ALA A 92 17.37 2.71 7.15
C ALA A 92 18.37 3.64 6.44
N LEU A 93 17.90 4.36 5.41
CA LEU A 93 18.72 5.37 4.72
C LEU A 93 19.05 6.55 5.65
N LEU A 94 18.08 7.08 6.38
CA LEU A 94 18.27 8.16 7.35
C LEU A 94 19.24 7.76 8.47
N ALA A 95 19.20 6.50 8.90
CA ALA A 95 20.13 5.93 9.87
C ALA A 95 21.52 5.61 9.28
N LYS A 96 21.75 5.90 7.98
CA LYS A 96 23.00 5.59 7.25
C LYS A 96 23.35 4.10 7.23
N LYS A 97 22.36 3.21 7.36
CA LYS A 97 22.56 1.75 7.29
C LYS A 97 22.63 1.23 5.86
N ILE A 98 22.12 2.00 4.92
CA ILE A 98 22.10 1.67 3.49
C ILE A 98 22.46 2.92 2.66
N LYS A 99 22.84 2.67 1.39
CA LYS A 99 23.11 3.73 0.40
C LYS A 99 21.83 4.11 -0.34
N PHE A 100 21.78 5.32 -0.89
CA PHE A 100 20.67 5.78 -1.72
C PHE A 100 20.43 4.87 -2.94
N SER A 101 21.50 4.36 -3.55
CA SER A 101 21.39 3.41 -4.67
C SER A 101 20.68 2.10 -4.31
N GLU A 102 20.83 1.63 -3.07
CA GLU A 102 20.16 0.42 -2.57
C GLU A 102 18.67 0.69 -2.33
N LEU A 103 18.32 1.86 -1.79
CA LEU A 103 16.95 2.32 -1.69
C LEU A 103 16.29 2.41 -3.07
N ALA A 104 16.92 3.12 -4.02
CA ALA A 104 16.38 3.31 -5.37
C ALA A 104 16.18 1.96 -6.09
N LYS A 105 17.16 1.05 -6.00
CA LYS A 105 17.07 -0.31 -6.56
C LYS A 105 15.94 -1.12 -5.91
N ASN A 106 15.80 -1.04 -4.58
CA ASN A 106 14.71 -1.73 -3.88
C ASN A 106 13.35 -1.20 -4.34
N TRP A 107 13.17 0.12 -4.34
CA TRP A 107 11.91 0.74 -4.75
C TRP A 107 11.54 0.40 -6.20
N LEU A 108 12.50 0.47 -7.12
CA LEU A 108 12.25 0.14 -8.53
C LEU A 108 11.78 -1.32 -8.71
N ILE A 109 12.49 -2.28 -8.10
CA ILE A 109 12.15 -3.70 -8.22
C ILE A 109 10.80 -3.98 -7.59
N ILE A 110 10.57 -3.52 -6.36
CA ILE A 110 9.31 -3.80 -5.66
C ILE A 110 8.13 -3.11 -6.37
N THR A 111 8.28 -1.88 -6.85
CA THR A 111 7.23 -1.20 -7.62
C THR A 111 6.85 -2.00 -8.87
N LEU A 112 7.85 -2.41 -9.66
CA LEU A 112 7.61 -3.18 -10.88
C LEU A 112 6.80 -4.45 -10.59
N PHE A 113 7.24 -5.23 -9.60
CA PHE A 113 6.57 -6.50 -9.29
C PHE A 113 5.25 -6.32 -8.53
N ASN A 114 5.06 -5.24 -7.77
CA ASN A 114 3.75 -4.88 -7.22
C ASN A 114 2.75 -4.56 -8.36
N VAL A 115 3.16 -3.78 -9.36
CA VAL A 115 2.30 -3.47 -10.52
C VAL A 115 1.99 -4.74 -11.30
N ILE A 116 2.98 -5.59 -11.57
CA ILE A 116 2.75 -6.89 -12.26
C ILE A 116 1.74 -7.75 -11.48
N GLY A 117 1.89 -7.87 -10.16
CA GLY A 117 0.97 -8.62 -9.31
C GLY A 117 -0.44 -8.04 -9.30
N ALA A 118 -0.55 -6.71 -9.29
CA ALA A 118 -1.84 -6.01 -9.31
C ALA A 118 -2.57 -6.21 -10.66
N VAL A 119 -1.87 -6.00 -11.77
CA VAL A 119 -2.43 -6.21 -13.13
C VAL A 119 -2.79 -7.68 -13.36
N PHE A 120 -1.99 -8.62 -12.83
CA PHE A 120 -2.30 -10.05 -12.87
C PHE A 120 -3.67 -10.34 -12.21
N VAL A 121 -3.93 -9.80 -11.02
CA VAL A 121 -5.21 -9.98 -10.34
C VAL A 121 -6.35 -9.32 -11.13
N ALA A 122 -6.13 -8.11 -11.65
CA ALA A 122 -7.13 -7.41 -12.47
C ALA A 122 -7.52 -8.22 -13.71
N PHE A 123 -6.53 -8.79 -14.41
CA PHE A 123 -6.79 -9.59 -15.61
C PHE A 123 -7.32 -10.97 -15.27
N VAL A 124 -6.61 -11.76 -14.46
CA VAL A 124 -6.94 -13.18 -14.25
C VAL A 124 -8.20 -13.37 -13.42
N PHE A 125 -8.29 -12.70 -12.27
CA PHE A 125 -9.45 -12.86 -11.40
C PHE A 125 -10.56 -11.87 -11.72
N GLY A 126 -10.22 -10.62 -12.05
CA GLY A 126 -11.20 -9.61 -12.42
C GLY A 126 -11.87 -9.96 -13.74
N HIS A 127 -11.13 -9.85 -14.83
CA HIS A 127 -11.65 -9.96 -16.19
C HIS A 127 -11.89 -11.42 -16.63
N PHE A 128 -10.85 -12.25 -16.64
CA PHE A 128 -10.93 -13.62 -17.19
C PHE A 128 -11.86 -14.54 -16.38
N LEU A 129 -11.76 -14.53 -15.04
CA LEU A 129 -12.65 -15.28 -14.16
C LEU A 129 -14.05 -14.63 -14.05
N GLY A 130 -14.20 -13.37 -14.46
CA GLY A 130 -15.49 -12.68 -14.49
C GLY A 130 -15.88 -11.96 -13.20
N LEU A 131 -14.97 -11.79 -12.23
CA LEU A 131 -15.33 -11.18 -10.95
C LEU A 131 -15.59 -9.66 -11.03
N THR A 132 -15.12 -8.99 -12.11
CA THR A 132 -15.37 -7.57 -12.41
C THR A 132 -15.99 -7.35 -13.79
N SER A 133 -16.35 -8.38 -14.56
CA SER A 133 -16.70 -8.24 -15.98
C SER A 133 -18.19 -8.26 -16.29
N ALA A 134 -19.07 -8.42 -15.31
CA ALA A 134 -20.50 -8.53 -15.55
C ALA A 134 -21.37 -7.79 -14.53
N GLY A 135 -22.49 -7.24 -14.99
CA GLY A 135 -23.54 -6.62 -14.17
C GLY A 135 -23.01 -5.54 -13.23
N ILE A 136 -23.53 -5.50 -12.03
CA ILE A 136 -23.20 -4.49 -11.00
C ILE A 136 -21.70 -4.41 -10.66
N PHE A 137 -20.96 -5.51 -10.85
CA PHE A 137 -19.51 -5.53 -10.54
C PHE A 137 -18.69 -4.79 -11.59
N LYS A 138 -19.11 -4.86 -12.85
CA LYS A 138 -18.51 -4.09 -13.95
C LYS A 138 -18.77 -2.60 -13.75
N GLU A 139 -20.00 -2.23 -13.43
CA GLU A 139 -20.38 -0.84 -13.17
C GLU A 139 -19.59 -0.28 -11.99
N GLU A 140 -19.53 -1.00 -10.87
CA GLU A 140 -18.80 -0.58 -9.66
C GLU A 140 -17.29 -0.39 -9.92
N VAL A 141 -16.62 -1.33 -10.59
CA VAL A 141 -15.18 -1.20 -10.83
C VAL A 141 -14.87 -0.01 -11.73
N ILE A 142 -15.73 0.28 -12.72
CA ILE A 142 -15.59 1.45 -13.59
C ILE A 142 -15.85 2.74 -12.81
N GLU A 143 -16.88 2.78 -11.97
CA GLU A 143 -17.22 3.95 -11.15
C GLU A 143 -16.10 4.28 -10.16
N VAL A 144 -15.59 3.27 -9.45
CA VAL A 144 -14.47 3.43 -8.53
C VAL A 144 -13.20 3.90 -9.26
N ALA A 145 -12.92 3.37 -10.45
CA ALA A 145 -11.78 3.82 -11.26
C ALA A 145 -11.95 5.28 -11.71
N HIS A 146 -13.15 5.66 -12.19
CA HIS A 146 -13.46 7.03 -12.59
C HIS A 146 -13.25 8.01 -11.43
N ALA A 147 -13.71 7.69 -10.23
CA ALA A 147 -13.49 8.52 -9.04
C ALA A 147 -12.00 8.75 -8.75
N LYS A 148 -11.11 7.78 -9.08
CA LYS A 148 -9.65 7.95 -8.93
C LYS A 148 -9.04 8.79 -10.04
N ILE A 149 -9.48 8.60 -11.29
CA ILE A 149 -8.97 9.29 -12.49
C ILE A 149 -9.43 10.75 -12.53
N ALA A 150 -10.65 11.05 -12.04
CA ALA A 150 -11.21 12.41 -12.03
C ALA A 150 -10.45 13.39 -11.12
N ALA A 151 -9.64 12.90 -10.19
CA ALA A 151 -8.81 13.75 -9.34
C ALA A 151 -7.76 14.51 -10.16
N SER A 152 -7.66 15.82 -9.95
CA SER A 152 -6.58 16.61 -10.55
C SER A 152 -5.21 16.10 -10.07
N PRO A 153 -4.11 16.39 -10.80
CA PRO A 153 -2.77 15.98 -10.39
C PRO A 153 -2.41 16.33 -8.96
N LEU A 154 -2.76 17.53 -8.51
CA LEU A 154 -2.50 17.97 -7.13
C LEU A 154 -3.37 17.22 -6.12
N GLN A 155 -4.66 16.99 -6.42
CA GLN A 155 -5.53 16.20 -5.56
C GLN A 155 -5.06 14.76 -5.44
N ALA A 156 -4.63 14.14 -6.55
CA ALA A 156 -4.08 12.78 -6.57
C ALA A 156 -2.80 12.68 -5.70
N LEU A 157 -1.91 13.67 -5.82
CA LEU A 157 -0.69 13.76 -5.01
C LEU A 157 -1.02 13.90 -3.51
N VAL A 158 -1.88 14.86 -3.14
CA VAL A 158 -2.25 15.10 -1.73
C VAL A 158 -2.99 13.90 -1.14
N SER A 159 -3.88 13.30 -1.91
CA SER A 159 -4.57 12.06 -1.54
C SER A 159 -3.57 10.90 -1.32
N GLY A 160 -2.55 10.81 -2.17
CA GLY A 160 -1.45 9.85 -2.01
C GLY A 160 -0.64 10.09 -0.73
N ILE A 161 -0.39 11.34 -0.33
CA ILE A 161 0.27 11.68 0.93
C ILE A 161 -0.55 11.13 2.11
N GLY A 162 -1.83 11.47 2.17
CA GLY A 162 -2.72 11.01 3.24
C GLY A 162 -2.78 9.47 3.32
N CYS A 163 -2.89 8.80 2.18
CA CYS A 163 -2.92 7.36 2.12
C CYS A 163 -1.66 6.74 2.76
N ASN A 164 -0.46 7.12 2.27
CA ASN A 164 0.74 6.45 2.75
C ASN A 164 1.22 6.95 4.12
N TRP A 165 0.67 8.05 4.61
CA TRP A 165 0.79 8.38 6.03
C TRP A 165 0.13 7.30 6.89
N PHE A 166 -1.11 6.91 6.58
CA PHE A 166 -1.80 5.82 7.29
C PHE A 166 -1.17 4.45 7.07
N VAL A 167 -0.74 4.12 5.85
CA VAL A 167 -0.04 2.85 5.59
C VAL A 167 1.27 2.77 6.38
N GLY A 168 2.05 3.84 6.41
CA GLY A 168 3.26 3.92 7.22
C GLY A 168 2.96 3.73 8.70
N LEU A 169 1.89 4.36 9.22
CA LEU A 169 1.44 4.16 10.60
C LEU A 169 0.95 2.72 10.86
N ALA A 170 0.30 2.08 9.89
CA ALA A 170 -0.10 0.68 10.01
C ALA A 170 1.12 -0.24 10.22
N LEU A 171 2.18 -0.03 9.45
CA LEU A 171 3.43 -0.77 9.63
C LEU A 171 4.11 -0.41 10.96
N TRP A 172 4.14 0.86 11.32
CA TRP A 172 4.69 1.33 12.59
C TRP A 172 4.03 0.64 13.78
N LEU A 173 2.70 0.61 13.82
CA LEU A 173 1.93 -0.07 14.86
C LEU A 173 2.14 -1.59 14.83
N CYS A 174 2.17 -2.19 13.64
CA CYS A 174 2.45 -3.61 13.48
C CYS A 174 3.84 -4.00 14.01
N TYR A 175 4.88 -3.19 13.73
CA TYR A 175 6.23 -3.43 14.23
C TYR A 175 6.37 -3.20 15.75
N GLY A 176 5.47 -2.40 16.31
CA GLY A 176 5.38 -2.14 17.73
C GLY A 176 4.64 -3.19 18.54
N ALA A 177 3.79 -3.99 17.90
CA ALA A 177 3.00 -5.01 18.56
C ALA A 177 3.82 -6.27 18.87
N ASN A 178 3.58 -6.89 20.04
CA ASN A 178 4.29 -8.08 20.50
C ASN A 178 3.52 -9.38 20.20
N ASP A 179 2.26 -9.30 19.82
CA ASP A 179 1.36 -10.43 19.60
C ASP A 179 0.61 -10.29 18.26
N ALA A 180 -0.02 -11.39 17.82
CA ALA A 180 -0.69 -11.44 16.54
C ALA A 180 -1.93 -10.53 16.48
N ALA A 181 -2.69 -10.44 17.58
CA ALA A 181 -3.90 -9.60 17.62
C ALA A 181 -3.55 -8.11 17.54
N GLY A 182 -2.52 -7.68 18.28
CA GLY A 182 -2.01 -6.33 18.21
C GLY A 182 -1.48 -5.97 16.82
N LYS A 183 -0.79 -6.89 16.13
CA LYS A 183 -0.36 -6.69 14.74
C LYS A 183 -1.54 -6.58 13.78
N PHE A 184 -2.54 -7.44 13.95
CA PHE A 184 -3.75 -7.42 13.15
C PHE A 184 -4.48 -6.08 13.30
N LEU A 185 -4.82 -5.68 14.53
CA LEU A 185 -5.55 -4.44 14.80
C LEU A 185 -4.76 -3.20 14.42
N GLY A 186 -3.45 -3.18 14.73
CA GLY A 186 -2.55 -2.09 14.36
C GLY A 186 -2.40 -1.89 12.86
N THR A 187 -2.59 -2.95 12.07
CA THR A 187 -2.64 -2.88 10.60
C THR A 187 -4.04 -2.50 10.13
N TRP A 188 -5.06 -3.12 10.68
CA TRP A 188 -6.43 -3.05 10.20
C TRP A 188 -7.03 -1.64 10.29
N PHE A 189 -6.94 -1.00 11.46
CA PHE A 189 -7.56 0.31 11.67
C PHE A 189 -7.02 1.43 10.76
N PRO A 190 -5.70 1.66 10.64
CA PRO A 190 -5.22 2.72 9.76
C PRO A 190 -5.52 2.45 8.29
N VAL A 191 -5.46 1.17 7.86
CA VAL A 191 -5.77 0.80 6.48
C VAL A 191 -7.26 1.00 6.19
N MET A 192 -8.15 0.54 7.05
CA MET A 192 -9.58 0.80 6.94
C MET A 192 -9.86 2.31 6.84
N THR A 193 -9.19 3.11 7.67
CA THR A 193 -9.38 4.56 7.72
C THR A 193 -9.04 5.23 6.39
N PHE A 194 -7.86 4.96 5.80
CA PHE A 194 -7.53 5.62 4.53
C PHE A 194 -8.44 5.18 3.38
N VAL A 195 -8.93 3.94 3.40
CA VAL A 195 -9.89 3.45 2.39
C VAL A 195 -11.24 4.15 2.57
N ALA A 196 -11.75 4.23 3.80
CA ALA A 196 -13.01 4.92 4.10
C ALA A 196 -12.96 6.42 3.76
N LEU A 197 -11.79 7.07 3.91
CA LEU A 197 -11.56 8.46 3.49
C LEU A 197 -11.41 8.61 1.96
N GLY A 198 -11.35 7.54 1.20
CA GLY A 198 -11.18 7.56 -0.25
C GLY A 198 -9.77 7.94 -0.72
N PHE A 199 -8.77 7.93 0.15
CA PHE A 199 -7.38 8.24 -0.21
C PHE A 199 -6.82 7.26 -1.24
N GLN A 200 -5.86 7.74 -2.05
CA GLN A 200 -5.35 7.01 -3.20
C GLN A 200 -4.04 6.27 -2.87
N HIS A 201 -4.06 4.96 -3.09
CA HIS A 201 -2.90 4.07 -2.94
C HIS A 201 -2.42 3.60 -4.31
N SER A 202 -1.16 3.87 -4.66
CA SER A 202 -0.65 3.60 -6.02
C SER A 202 -0.78 2.13 -6.44
N VAL A 203 -0.49 1.17 -5.56
CA VAL A 203 -0.61 -0.26 -5.89
C VAL A 203 -2.08 -0.72 -5.94
N ALA A 204 -2.95 -0.16 -5.11
CA ALA A 204 -4.39 -0.42 -5.18
C ALA A 204 -4.99 0.13 -6.49
N ASN A 205 -4.55 1.33 -6.90
CA ASN A 205 -4.94 1.92 -8.18
C ASN A 205 -4.37 1.12 -9.36
N ALA A 206 -3.23 0.45 -9.20
CA ALA A 206 -2.67 -0.48 -10.20
C ALA A 206 -3.50 -1.77 -10.37
N PHE A 207 -4.49 -2.00 -9.53
CA PHE A 207 -5.54 -3.01 -9.75
C PHE A 207 -6.80 -2.37 -10.34
N VAL A 208 -7.40 -1.37 -9.67
CA VAL A 208 -8.75 -0.92 -10.01
C VAL A 208 -8.82 -0.22 -11.35
N ILE A 209 -7.79 0.59 -11.72
CA ILE A 209 -7.78 1.26 -13.02
C ILE A 209 -7.52 0.26 -14.16
N PRO A 210 -6.52 -0.64 -14.11
CA PRO A 210 -6.41 -1.73 -15.10
C PRO A 210 -7.64 -2.65 -15.16
N ALA A 211 -8.30 -2.96 -14.06
CA ALA A 211 -9.56 -3.71 -14.09
C ALA A 211 -10.63 -2.97 -14.91
N ALA A 212 -10.79 -1.67 -14.70
CA ALA A 212 -11.70 -0.85 -15.52
C ALA A 212 -11.24 -0.74 -16.99
N ILE A 213 -9.93 -0.75 -17.27
CA ILE A 213 -9.41 -0.78 -18.66
C ILE A 213 -9.84 -2.06 -19.36
N PHE A 214 -9.72 -3.21 -18.72
CA PHE A 214 -10.15 -4.50 -19.29
C PHE A 214 -11.66 -4.55 -19.54
N GLU A 215 -12.45 -3.78 -18.80
CA GLU A 215 -13.90 -3.64 -18.97
C GLU A 215 -14.30 -2.49 -19.92
N GLY A 216 -13.33 -1.78 -20.50
CA GLY A 216 -13.56 -0.69 -21.46
C GLY A 216 -13.92 0.65 -20.84
N GLY A 217 -13.73 0.82 -19.51
CA GLY A 217 -14.08 2.04 -18.77
C GLY A 217 -12.94 3.04 -18.55
N ALA A 218 -11.69 2.69 -18.89
CA ALA A 218 -10.54 3.57 -18.70
C ALA A 218 -9.43 3.28 -19.73
N THR A 219 -8.35 4.07 -19.73
CA THR A 219 -7.20 3.92 -20.62
C THR A 219 -5.89 3.71 -19.84
N TRP A 220 -4.88 3.15 -20.50
CA TRP A 220 -3.54 3.03 -19.93
C TRP A 220 -2.87 4.39 -19.67
N LEU A 221 -3.26 5.44 -20.39
CA LEU A 221 -2.80 6.80 -20.13
C LEU A 221 -3.39 7.34 -18.82
N ASP A 222 -4.66 7.07 -18.55
CA ASP A 222 -5.30 7.42 -17.28
C ASP A 222 -4.58 6.74 -16.11
N PHE A 223 -4.27 5.44 -16.26
CA PHE A 223 -3.50 4.71 -15.27
C PHE A 223 -2.12 5.33 -15.04
N ALA A 224 -1.35 5.57 -16.09
CA ALA A 224 0.01 6.11 -15.99
C ALA A 224 0.00 7.50 -15.32
N THR A 225 -0.92 8.37 -15.73
CA THR A 225 -1.08 9.72 -15.16
C THR A 225 -1.43 9.66 -13.67
N ASN A 226 -2.45 8.90 -13.31
CA ASN A 226 -2.85 8.75 -11.91
C ASN A 226 -1.71 8.15 -11.07
N PHE A 227 -1.07 7.08 -11.58
CA PHE A 227 -0.01 6.38 -10.87
C PHE A 227 1.16 7.30 -10.51
N ILE A 228 1.63 8.14 -11.43
CA ILE A 228 2.77 9.04 -11.18
C ILE A 228 2.48 9.99 -10.01
N PHE A 229 1.33 10.66 -10.01
CA PHE A 229 1.00 11.63 -8.96
C PHE A 229 0.70 10.97 -7.62
N VAL A 230 -0.08 9.89 -7.62
CA VAL A 230 -0.38 9.12 -6.39
C VAL A 230 0.89 8.49 -5.81
N TYR A 231 1.74 7.90 -6.65
CA TYR A 231 3.02 7.31 -6.23
C TYR A 231 3.94 8.35 -5.59
N SER A 232 4.04 9.52 -6.21
CA SER A 232 4.82 10.65 -5.65
C SER A 232 4.28 11.10 -4.30
N GLY A 233 2.95 11.17 -4.15
CA GLY A 233 2.30 11.44 -2.87
C GLY A 233 2.57 10.33 -1.84
N ASN A 234 2.50 9.06 -2.25
CA ASN A 234 2.82 7.94 -1.36
C ASN A 234 4.28 8.00 -0.86
N ILE A 235 5.25 8.41 -1.71
CA ILE A 235 6.64 8.63 -1.25
C ILE A 235 6.66 9.66 -0.12
N ILE A 236 6.04 10.82 -0.32
CA ILE A 236 6.01 11.90 0.70
C ILE A 236 5.36 11.40 1.99
N GLY A 237 4.21 10.73 1.90
CA GLY A 237 3.49 10.19 3.06
C GLY A 237 4.34 9.23 3.88
N GLY A 238 4.97 8.25 3.26
CA GLY A 238 5.75 7.23 3.94
C GLY A 238 7.15 7.70 4.36
N ALA A 239 7.90 8.31 3.44
CA ALA A 239 9.29 8.68 3.68
C ALA A 239 9.44 9.95 4.53
N ILE A 240 8.54 10.94 4.38
CA ILE A 240 8.64 12.20 5.12
C ILE A 240 7.75 12.16 6.35
N PHE A 241 6.43 11.97 6.19
CA PHE A 241 5.49 12.12 7.31
C PHE A 241 5.62 11.03 8.36
N VAL A 242 6.06 9.83 8.02
CA VAL A 242 6.33 8.79 9.02
C VAL A 242 7.82 8.66 9.26
N SER A 243 8.60 8.28 8.25
CA SER A 243 10.01 7.93 8.46
C SER A 243 10.84 9.12 8.97
N PHE A 244 10.86 10.24 8.25
CA PHE A 244 11.71 11.39 8.60
C PHE A 244 11.27 12.08 9.89
N LEU A 245 9.95 12.32 10.08
CA LEU A 245 9.48 13.01 11.27
C LEU A 245 9.76 12.19 12.54
N TYR A 246 9.43 10.88 12.52
CA TYR A 246 9.68 10.02 13.66
C TYR A 246 11.18 9.78 13.90
N PHE A 247 11.97 9.70 12.83
CA PHE A 247 13.42 9.65 12.94
C PHE A 247 13.99 10.88 13.67
N LYS A 248 13.50 12.08 13.34
CA LYS A 248 13.96 13.32 13.98
C LYS A 248 13.65 13.38 15.48
N VAL A 249 12.54 12.77 15.91
CA VAL A 249 12.11 12.80 17.31
C VAL A 249 12.74 11.67 18.12
N TYR A 250 12.79 10.45 17.57
CA TYR A 250 13.08 9.24 18.35
C TYR A 250 14.46 8.64 18.07
N TYR A 251 15.22 9.14 17.07
CA TYR A 251 16.53 8.61 16.80
C TYR A 251 17.58 9.23 17.71
N HIS A 252 18.09 8.44 18.63
CA HIS A 252 19.22 8.82 19.48
C HIS A 252 20.45 7.99 19.05
N PRO A 253 21.47 8.61 18.40
CA PRO A 253 22.70 7.88 18.08
C PRO A 253 23.27 7.33 19.39
N GLN A 254 23.51 6.03 19.45
CA GLN A 254 24.27 5.46 20.59
C GLN A 254 25.60 6.21 20.67
N LYS A 255 25.83 6.93 21.74
CA LYS A 255 27.17 7.45 22.05
C LYS A 255 28.07 6.22 22.12
N SER A 256 29.05 6.12 21.20
CA SER A 256 30.05 5.06 21.29
C SER A 256 30.62 5.14 22.72
N LYS A 257 30.42 4.10 23.52
CA LYS A 257 31.19 3.93 24.74
C LYS A 257 32.64 3.73 24.29
N THR A 258 33.37 4.83 24.14
CA THR A 258 34.82 4.81 24.15
C THR A 258 35.21 4.37 25.54
N GLN A 259 35.55 3.09 25.68
CA GLN A 259 36.41 2.61 26.74
C GLN A 259 37.84 2.78 26.29
#